data_0eb2dd1ee30fd96da2f7e6f39b371664
#
_entry.id   0eb2dd1ee30fd96da2f7e6f39b371664
#
_cell.length_a   1.000
_cell.length_b   1.000
_cell.length_c   1.000
_cell.angle_alpha   90.00
_cell.angle_beta   90.00
_cell.angle_gamma   90.00
#
_symmetry.space_group_name_H-M   'P 1'
#
loop_
_entity.id
_entity.type
_entity.pdbx_description
1 polymer ?
#
loop_
_entity_poly.entity_id
_entity_poly.type
_entity_poly.pdbx_seq_one_letter_code
_entity_poly.pdbx_strand_id
1 'polypeptide(L)'
;ICGGGVRYAEAHKVFKKFAEDFGIAFGETQAGKSAVVWNHELNLGGLGTTGGIAANKLAHEADVVIGVGTRYTDFTTASKWLYRTDAKFVNINPSEFQAYKMDATPVVADANEALTAIGEELAKIGYHTDKAYAEEVAALRKEWWTEVERLDAVEYTDKEHFTPEINDANR
;
A
#
# COMPACT_ATOMS: atom_id res chain seq x y z
N ILE A 1 -2.31 -3.04 2.27
CA ILE A 1 -1.10 -3.24 1.42
C ILE A 1 -1.49 -4.05 0.21
N CYS A 2 -1.25 -3.51 -0.99
CA CYS A 2 -1.39 -4.20 -2.26
C CYS A 2 -0.12 -5.00 -2.57
N GLY A 3 -0.16 -6.32 -2.38
CA GLY A 3 0.95 -7.22 -2.70
C GLY A 3 0.83 -7.86 -4.08
N GLY A 4 1.87 -8.58 -4.52
CA GLY A 4 1.89 -9.28 -5.81
C GLY A 4 0.79 -10.32 -5.98
N GLY A 5 0.31 -10.91 -4.87
CA GLY A 5 -0.80 -11.85 -4.87
C GLY A 5 -2.12 -11.29 -5.42
N VAL A 6 -2.34 -9.98 -5.33
CA VAL A 6 -3.49 -9.31 -5.95
C VAL A 6 -3.50 -9.50 -7.47
N ARG A 7 -2.33 -9.44 -8.09
CA ARG A 7 -2.19 -9.68 -9.54
C ARG A 7 -2.33 -11.16 -9.88
N TYR A 8 -1.70 -12.05 -9.11
CA TYR A 8 -1.77 -13.49 -9.34
C TYR A 8 -3.19 -14.06 -9.18
N ALA A 9 -3.96 -13.52 -8.24
CA ALA A 9 -5.36 -13.89 -8.03
C ALA A 9 -6.32 -13.16 -8.99
N GLU A 10 -5.81 -12.33 -9.92
CA GLU A 10 -6.62 -11.45 -10.77
C GLU A 10 -7.61 -10.57 -9.97
N ALA A 11 -7.28 -10.30 -8.71
CA ALA A 11 -8.12 -9.62 -7.73
C ALA A 11 -8.08 -8.07 -7.82
N HIS A 12 -7.45 -7.50 -8.85
CA HIS A 12 -7.25 -6.05 -8.96
C HIS A 12 -8.56 -5.24 -8.95
N LYS A 13 -9.63 -5.76 -9.56
CA LYS A 13 -10.95 -5.10 -9.56
C LYS A 13 -11.60 -5.15 -8.18
N VAL A 14 -11.53 -6.31 -7.52
CA VAL A 14 -12.11 -6.50 -6.18
C VAL A 14 -11.31 -5.71 -5.15
N PHE A 15 -9.98 -5.70 -5.23
CA PHE A 15 -9.11 -4.89 -4.36
C PHE A 15 -9.43 -3.40 -4.50
N LYS A 16 -9.51 -2.89 -5.74
CA LYS A 16 -9.87 -1.51 -6.00
C LYS A 16 -11.24 -1.17 -5.42
N LYS A 17 -12.25 -1.99 -5.72
CA LYS A 17 -13.61 -1.81 -5.21
C LYS A 17 -13.64 -1.83 -3.68
N PHE A 18 -12.94 -2.76 -3.04
CA PHE A 18 -12.83 -2.83 -1.58
C PHE A 18 -12.24 -1.53 -0.98
N ALA A 19 -11.16 -1.01 -1.57
CA ALA A 19 -10.58 0.24 -1.16
C ALA A 19 -11.56 1.42 -1.29
N GLU A 20 -12.28 1.50 -2.42
CA GLU A 20 -13.26 2.55 -2.72
C GLU A 20 -14.50 2.48 -1.82
N ASP A 21 -15.09 1.29 -1.67
CA ASP A 21 -16.33 1.10 -0.89
C ASP A 21 -16.15 1.47 0.59
N PHE A 22 -14.96 1.29 1.12
CA PHE A 22 -14.69 1.53 2.54
C PHE A 22 -13.78 2.73 2.81
N GLY A 23 -13.33 3.43 1.76
CA GLY A 23 -12.46 4.60 1.87
C GLY A 23 -11.05 4.25 2.38
N ILE A 24 -10.55 3.03 2.17
CA ILE A 24 -9.27 2.55 2.70
C ILE A 24 -8.15 2.83 1.71
N ALA A 25 -7.22 3.71 2.06
CA ALA A 25 -6.02 3.95 1.26
C ALA A 25 -5.04 2.79 1.32
N PHE A 26 -4.19 2.68 0.31
CA PHE A 26 -3.23 1.59 0.21
C PHE A 26 -1.87 2.03 -0.31
N GLY A 27 -0.83 1.33 0.14
CA GLY A 27 0.49 1.33 -0.46
C GLY A 27 0.75 0.03 -1.23
N GLU A 28 1.62 0.10 -2.22
CA GLU A 28 1.98 -1.02 -3.08
C GLU A 28 3.36 -1.59 -2.73
N THR A 29 3.47 -2.92 -2.69
CA THR A 29 4.79 -3.55 -2.71
C THR A 29 5.36 -3.51 -4.14
N GLN A 30 6.65 -3.72 -4.32
CA GLN A 30 7.25 -3.79 -5.66
C GLN A 30 6.55 -4.81 -6.58
N ALA A 31 6.13 -5.96 -6.03
CA ALA A 31 5.41 -6.98 -6.79
C ALA A 31 3.92 -6.64 -7.00
N GLY A 32 3.34 -5.80 -6.16
CA GLY A 32 1.95 -5.33 -6.27
C GLY A 32 1.79 -4.11 -7.16
N LYS A 33 2.87 -3.44 -7.49
CA LYS A 33 2.85 -2.21 -8.31
C LYS A 33 2.07 -2.43 -9.61
N SER A 34 1.23 -1.46 -9.94
CA SER A 34 0.35 -1.46 -11.11
C SER A 34 -0.79 -2.50 -11.09
N ALA A 35 -1.11 -3.09 -9.94
CA ALA A 35 -2.36 -3.82 -9.78
C ALA A 35 -3.57 -2.86 -9.82
N VAL A 36 -3.39 -1.66 -9.27
CA VAL A 36 -4.29 -0.52 -9.42
C VAL A 36 -3.52 0.63 -10.05
N VAL A 37 -4.19 1.46 -10.85
CA VAL A 37 -3.50 2.56 -11.54
C VAL A 37 -2.86 3.52 -10.53
N TRP A 38 -1.66 4.02 -10.85
CA TRP A 38 -0.83 4.82 -9.96
C TRP A 38 -1.50 6.14 -9.50
N ASN A 39 -2.34 6.73 -10.34
CA ASN A 39 -3.01 8.01 -10.05
C ASN A 39 -4.36 7.85 -9.32
N HIS A 40 -4.71 6.64 -8.91
CA HIS A 40 -5.90 6.41 -8.09
C HIS A 40 -5.81 7.19 -6.77
N GLU A 41 -6.91 7.83 -6.35
CA GLU A 41 -6.91 8.75 -5.20
C GLU A 41 -6.53 8.09 -3.86
N LEU A 42 -6.82 6.79 -3.69
CA LEU A 42 -6.45 6.01 -2.52
C LEU A 42 -5.08 5.31 -2.65
N ASN A 43 -4.41 5.41 -3.81
CA ASN A 43 -3.07 4.85 -4.01
C ASN A 43 -2.01 5.84 -3.54
N LEU A 44 -1.30 5.52 -2.48
CA LEU A 44 -0.22 6.33 -1.91
C LEU A 44 1.17 5.95 -2.42
N GLY A 45 1.23 5.03 -3.39
CA GLY A 45 2.47 4.63 -4.03
C GLY A 45 3.22 3.50 -3.33
N GLY A 46 4.51 3.41 -3.59
CA GLY A 46 5.37 2.35 -3.07
C GLY A 46 5.53 2.38 -1.55
N LEU A 47 5.62 1.19 -0.96
CA LEU A 47 5.75 0.95 0.48
C LEU A 47 7.09 0.30 0.81
N GLY A 48 7.66 0.63 1.95
CA GLY A 48 8.86 0.01 2.50
C GLY A 48 10.13 0.82 2.29
N THR A 49 11.29 0.16 2.28
CA THR A 49 12.62 0.80 2.21
C THR A 49 12.80 1.71 0.99
N THR A 50 12.22 1.31 -0.15
CA THR A 50 12.23 2.09 -1.40
C THR A 50 10.88 2.74 -1.67
N GLY A 51 10.05 2.88 -0.65
CA GLY A 51 8.73 3.46 -0.74
C GLY A 51 8.72 4.98 -0.67
N GLY A 52 7.59 5.56 -1.07
CA GLY A 52 7.35 6.99 -0.99
C GLY A 52 6.95 7.45 0.42
N ILE A 53 7.03 8.75 0.65
CA ILE A 53 6.74 9.36 1.95
C ILE A 53 5.30 9.09 2.37
N ALA A 54 4.33 9.25 1.46
CA ALA A 54 2.92 9.12 1.79
C ALA A 54 2.54 7.71 2.27
N ALA A 55 2.91 6.68 1.50
CA ALA A 55 2.61 5.30 1.87
C ALA A 55 3.30 4.88 3.18
N ASN A 56 4.54 5.31 3.37
CA ASN A 56 5.30 4.98 4.57
C ASN A 56 4.77 5.70 5.82
N LYS A 57 4.40 6.98 5.73
CA LYS A 57 3.78 7.71 6.84
C LYS A 57 2.45 7.07 7.26
N LEU A 58 1.56 6.81 6.28
CA LEU A 58 0.28 6.16 6.59
C LEU A 58 0.48 4.77 7.22
N ALA A 59 1.41 3.98 6.71
CA ALA A 59 1.72 2.66 7.27
C ALA A 59 2.27 2.75 8.70
N HIS A 60 3.07 3.79 8.98
CA HIS A 60 3.62 4.03 10.32
C HIS A 60 2.54 4.37 11.34
N GLU A 61 1.55 5.16 10.96
CA GLU A 61 0.46 5.60 11.86
C GLU A 61 -0.70 4.59 11.94
N ALA A 62 -0.75 3.61 11.04
CA ALA A 62 -1.84 2.65 10.97
C ALA A 62 -1.95 1.80 12.24
N ASP A 63 -3.14 1.72 12.81
CA ASP A 63 -3.52 0.82 13.91
C ASP A 63 -3.90 -0.57 13.39
N VAL A 64 -4.45 -0.65 12.17
CA VAL A 64 -4.76 -1.90 11.46
C VAL A 64 -4.14 -1.91 10.08
N VAL A 65 -3.41 -2.97 9.76
CA VAL A 65 -2.78 -3.18 8.46
C VAL A 65 -3.35 -4.44 7.81
N ILE A 66 -4.03 -4.27 6.68
CA ILE A 66 -4.51 -5.40 5.88
C ILE A 66 -3.50 -5.68 4.76
N GLY A 67 -2.82 -6.82 4.84
CA GLY A 67 -1.90 -7.27 3.80
C GLY A 67 -2.58 -8.23 2.83
N VAL A 68 -2.60 -7.89 1.55
CA VAL A 68 -3.22 -8.71 0.51
C VAL A 68 -2.15 -9.25 -0.42
N GLY A 69 -1.90 -10.56 -0.35
CA GLY A 69 -0.92 -11.24 -1.20
C GLY A 69 0.50 -10.72 -1.08
N THR A 70 0.90 -10.25 0.11
CA THR A 70 2.26 -9.80 0.42
C THR A 70 3.04 -10.84 1.20
N ARG A 71 4.37 -10.81 1.11
CA ARG A 71 5.27 -11.72 1.82
C ARG A 71 5.95 -11.08 3.03
N TYR A 72 5.72 -9.79 3.25
CA TYR A 72 6.37 -9.03 4.33
C TYR A 72 7.89 -9.25 4.39
N THR A 73 8.54 -8.97 3.25
CA THR A 73 10.01 -9.00 3.14
C THR A 73 10.61 -7.79 3.86
N ASP A 74 11.91 -7.82 4.12
CA ASP A 74 12.63 -6.69 4.71
C ASP A 74 12.45 -5.40 3.93
N PHE A 75 12.43 -5.48 2.60
CA PHE A 75 12.18 -4.32 1.74
C PHE A 75 10.80 -3.70 1.95
N THR A 76 9.75 -4.52 2.07
CA THR A 76 8.37 -4.01 2.22
C THR A 76 8.04 -3.58 3.63
N THR A 77 8.84 -3.97 4.62
CA THR A 77 8.61 -3.66 6.03
C THR A 77 9.66 -2.74 6.62
N ALA A 78 10.66 -2.31 5.82
CA ALA A 78 11.85 -1.65 6.32
C ALA A 78 12.43 -2.39 7.54
N SER A 79 12.64 -3.71 7.39
CA SER A 79 13.06 -4.61 8.46
C SER A 79 12.14 -4.56 9.69
N LYS A 80 10.84 -4.44 9.48
CA LYS A 80 9.75 -4.30 10.48
C LYS A 80 9.70 -2.95 11.22
N TRP A 81 10.58 -2.01 10.92
CA TRP A 81 10.57 -0.68 11.52
C TRP A 81 9.47 0.24 10.99
N LEU A 82 8.84 -0.14 9.86
CA LEU A 82 7.84 0.69 9.21
C LEU A 82 6.57 0.86 10.04
N TYR A 83 6.19 -0.13 10.83
CA TYR A 83 4.91 -0.17 11.53
C TYR A 83 5.06 0.09 13.02
N ARG A 84 4.01 0.61 13.63
CA ARG A 84 3.90 0.69 15.09
C ARG A 84 3.97 -0.70 15.71
N THR A 85 4.50 -0.78 16.90
CA THR A 85 4.63 -2.06 17.64
C THR A 85 3.29 -2.63 18.10
N ASP A 86 2.26 -1.79 18.21
CA ASP A 86 0.89 -2.14 18.60
C ASP A 86 -0.08 -2.29 17.41
N ALA A 87 0.39 -2.08 16.18
CA ALA A 87 -0.41 -2.28 14.98
C ALA A 87 -0.92 -3.72 14.88
N LYS A 88 -2.18 -3.86 14.49
CA LYS A 88 -2.81 -5.16 14.23
C LYS A 88 -2.71 -5.51 12.75
N PHE A 89 -2.35 -6.75 12.47
CA PHE A 89 -2.23 -7.23 11.10
C PHE A 89 -3.32 -8.23 10.76
N VAL A 90 -3.88 -8.11 9.56
CA VAL A 90 -4.72 -9.11 8.91
C VAL A 90 -4.06 -9.47 7.59
N ASN A 91 -3.67 -10.74 7.42
CA ASN A 91 -2.94 -11.17 6.23
C ASN A 91 -3.76 -12.13 5.38
N ILE A 92 -4.10 -11.70 4.19
CA ILE A 92 -4.76 -12.51 3.16
C ILE A 92 -3.69 -13.10 2.25
N ASN A 93 -3.49 -14.40 2.31
CA ASN A 93 -2.49 -15.09 1.50
C ASN A 93 -2.85 -16.58 1.35
N PRO A 94 -2.81 -17.18 0.15
CA PRO A 94 -3.05 -18.61 -0.03
C PRO A 94 -1.94 -19.48 0.59
N SER A 95 -0.76 -18.91 0.84
CA SER A 95 0.31 -19.58 1.57
C SER A 95 0.13 -19.37 3.08
N GLU A 96 -0.14 -20.43 3.80
CA GLU A 96 -0.26 -20.42 5.26
C GLU A 96 0.98 -19.79 5.92
N PHE A 97 2.19 -20.19 5.48
CA PHE A 97 3.45 -19.63 5.96
C PHE A 97 3.52 -18.09 5.85
N GLN A 98 2.98 -17.52 4.78
CA GLN A 98 2.97 -16.06 4.61
C GLN A 98 1.85 -15.41 5.41
N ALA A 99 0.71 -16.06 5.53
CA ALA A 99 -0.45 -15.52 6.24
C ALA A 99 -0.16 -15.31 7.74
N TYR A 100 0.64 -16.16 8.36
CA TYR A 100 0.99 -16.05 9.78
C TYR A 100 2.11 -15.05 10.11
N LYS A 101 2.74 -14.42 9.11
CA LYS A 101 3.76 -13.42 9.37
C LYS A 101 3.20 -12.17 10.08
N MET A 102 4.07 -11.45 10.75
CA MET A 102 3.75 -10.21 11.48
C MET A 102 2.79 -10.41 12.66
N ASP A 103 2.74 -11.60 13.22
CA ASP A 103 1.81 -11.95 14.30
C ASP A 103 0.33 -11.61 13.94
N ALA A 104 0.03 -11.83 12.66
CA ALA A 104 -1.22 -11.42 12.06
C ALA A 104 -2.38 -12.37 12.35
N THR A 105 -3.60 -11.87 12.27
CA THR A 105 -4.79 -12.69 12.04
C THR A 105 -4.70 -13.25 10.63
N PRO A 106 -4.45 -14.57 10.45
CA PRO A 106 -4.26 -15.15 9.12
C PRO A 106 -5.60 -15.37 8.42
N VAL A 107 -5.64 -15.04 7.14
CA VAL A 107 -6.72 -15.40 6.22
C VAL A 107 -6.11 -16.23 5.10
N VAL A 108 -6.11 -17.55 5.27
CA VAL A 108 -5.53 -18.49 4.29
C VAL A 108 -6.55 -18.72 3.18
N ALA A 109 -6.52 -17.85 2.17
CA ALA A 109 -7.48 -17.84 1.08
C ALA A 109 -6.92 -17.13 -0.16
N ASP A 110 -7.60 -17.32 -1.29
CA ASP A 110 -7.43 -16.50 -2.48
C ASP A 110 -7.84 -15.04 -2.19
N ALA A 111 -7.11 -14.08 -2.76
CA ALA A 111 -7.34 -12.67 -2.49
C ALA A 111 -8.72 -12.18 -2.98
N ASN A 112 -9.19 -12.69 -4.12
CA ASN A 112 -10.49 -12.32 -4.67
C ASN A 112 -11.63 -12.77 -3.75
N GLU A 113 -11.62 -14.04 -3.35
CA GLU A 113 -12.62 -14.63 -2.47
C GLU A 113 -12.62 -13.96 -1.09
N ALA A 114 -11.43 -13.79 -0.50
CA ALA A 114 -11.30 -13.20 0.83
C ALA A 114 -11.78 -11.73 0.86
N LEU A 115 -11.36 -10.91 -0.09
CA LEU A 115 -11.77 -9.50 -0.15
C LEU A 115 -13.29 -9.37 -0.41
N THR A 116 -13.85 -10.25 -1.21
CA THR A 116 -15.31 -10.29 -1.44
C THR A 116 -16.03 -10.59 -0.14
N ALA A 117 -15.68 -11.66 0.56
CA ALA A 117 -16.34 -12.07 1.79
C ALA A 117 -16.17 -11.02 2.92
N ILE A 118 -14.95 -10.47 3.11
CA ILE A 118 -14.70 -9.43 4.09
C ILE A 118 -15.50 -8.16 3.75
N GLY A 119 -15.55 -7.78 2.46
CA GLY A 119 -16.32 -6.63 2.00
C GLY A 119 -17.81 -6.77 2.29
N GLU A 120 -18.38 -7.96 2.08
CA GLU A 120 -19.78 -8.24 2.41
C GLU A 120 -20.06 -8.06 3.92
N GLU A 121 -19.16 -8.52 4.79
CA GLU A 121 -19.32 -8.36 6.24
C GLU A 121 -19.16 -6.90 6.67
N LEU A 122 -18.18 -6.16 6.13
CA LEU A 122 -18.02 -4.74 6.42
C LEU A 122 -19.24 -3.93 5.96
N ALA A 123 -19.80 -4.25 4.80
CA ALA A 123 -21.01 -3.60 4.30
C ALA A 123 -22.23 -3.85 5.21
N LYS A 124 -22.39 -5.08 5.75
CA LYS A 124 -23.50 -5.40 6.69
C LYS A 124 -23.46 -4.56 7.96
N ILE A 125 -22.26 -4.24 8.45
CA ILE A 125 -22.09 -3.41 9.65
C ILE A 125 -21.99 -1.91 9.33
N GLY A 126 -22.09 -1.52 8.05
CA GLY A 126 -22.02 -0.13 7.62
C GLY A 126 -20.65 0.51 7.85
N TYR A 127 -19.57 -0.28 7.79
CA TYR A 127 -18.22 0.24 8.01
C TYR A 127 -17.80 1.17 6.87
N HIS A 128 -17.17 2.26 7.22
CA HIS A 128 -16.42 3.14 6.33
C HIS A 128 -15.40 3.91 7.19
N THR A 129 -14.26 4.27 6.62
CA THR A 129 -13.31 5.16 7.29
C THR A 129 -13.94 6.52 7.56
N ASP A 130 -13.48 7.19 8.60
CA ASP A 130 -14.03 8.48 8.95
C ASP A 130 -13.47 9.64 8.09
N LYS A 131 -14.03 10.82 8.30
CA LYS A 131 -13.62 12.01 7.56
C LYS A 131 -12.19 12.45 7.88
N ALA A 132 -11.76 12.28 9.13
CA ALA A 132 -10.41 12.67 9.55
C ALA A 132 -9.35 11.83 8.84
N TYR A 133 -9.58 10.51 8.71
CA TYR A 133 -8.73 9.63 7.93
C TYR A 133 -8.68 10.03 6.44
N ALA A 134 -9.82 10.34 5.84
CA ALA A 134 -9.86 10.76 4.44
C ALA A 134 -9.10 12.08 4.21
N GLU A 135 -9.18 13.05 5.13
CA GLU A 135 -8.44 14.29 5.10
C GLU A 135 -6.92 14.06 5.24
N GLU A 136 -6.51 13.15 6.13
CA GLU A 136 -5.10 12.75 6.29
C GLU A 136 -4.55 12.11 5.02
N VAL A 137 -5.26 11.14 4.44
CA VAL A 137 -4.89 10.49 3.17
C VAL A 137 -4.70 11.52 2.05
N ALA A 138 -5.64 12.45 1.91
CA ALA A 138 -5.56 13.51 0.91
C ALA A 138 -4.36 14.44 1.13
N ALA A 139 -4.05 14.78 2.39
CA ALA A 139 -2.90 15.61 2.74
C ALA A 139 -1.57 14.91 2.43
N LEU A 140 -1.43 13.63 2.82
CA LEU A 140 -0.25 12.82 2.54
C LEU A 140 -0.01 12.66 1.03
N ARG A 141 -1.10 12.41 0.29
CA ARG A 141 -1.02 12.30 -1.16
C ARG A 141 -0.57 13.59 -1.80
N LYS A 142 -1.10 14.73 -1.36
CA LYS A 142 -0.72 16.05 -1.88
C LYS A 142 0.76 16.34 -1.58
N GLU A 143 1.23 16.08 -0.36
CA GLU A 143 2.64 16.25 0.02
C GLU A 143 3.55 15.44 -0.90
N TRP A 144 3.22 14.16 -1.13
CA TRP A 144 4.00 13.30 -2.00
C TRP A 144 4.03 13.77 -3.46
N TRP A 145 2.88 14.15 -4.02
CA TRP A 145 2.83 14.63 -5.40
C TRP A 145 3.58 15.95 -5.58
N THR A 146 3.57 16.85 -4.61
CA THR A 146 4.39 18.07 -4.65
C THR A 146 5.87 17.73 -4.73
N GLU A 147 6.32 16.70 -4.01
CA GLU A 147 7.72 16.25 -4.08
C GLU A 147 8.05 15.59 -5.41
N VAL A 148 7.16 14.77 -5.94
CA VAL A 148 7.32 14.15 -7.28
C VAL A 148 7.44 15.23 -8.35
N GLU A 149 6.55 16.24 -8.33
CA GLU A 149 6.60 17.37 -9.28
C GLU A 149 7.90 18.17 -9.14
N ARG A 150 8.40 18.36 -7.91
CA ARG A 150 9.68 19.02 -7.66
C ARG A 150 10.85 18.22 -8.27
N LEU A 151 10.84 16.91 -8.12
CA LEU A 151 11.88 16.03 -8.67
C LEU A 151 11.82 15.99 -10.21
N ASP A 152 10.62 15.91 -10.77
CA ASP A 152 10.42 15.89 -12.22
C ASP A 152 10.80 17.21 -12.90
N ALA A 153 10.76 18.34 -12.18
CA ALA A 153 11.16 19.65 -12.69
C ALA A 153 12.68 19.86 -12.73
N VAL A 154 13.48 18.93 -12.18
CA VAL A 154 14.95 19.04 -12.21
C VAL A 154 15.43 18.72 -13.61
N GLU A 155 15.97 19.74 -14.30
CA GLU A 155 16.52 19.55 -15.65
C GLU A 155 17.80 18.73 -15.60
N TYR A 156 17.88 17.74 -16.49
CA TYR A 156 19.13 17.03 -16.73
C TYR A 156 20.11 17.94 -17.46
N THR A 157 21.19 18.29 -16.82
CA THR A 157 22.30 18.98 -17.46
C THR A 157 23.41 17.99 -17.77
N ASP A 158 23.71 17.80 -19.05
CA ASP A 158 24.79 16.95 -19.56
C ASP A 158 26.18 17.52 -19.24
N LYS A 159 26.39 17.91 -18.00
CA LYS A 159 27.66 18.47 -17.52
C LYS A 159 28.19 17.62 -16.39
N GLU A 160 29.24 16.91 -16.66
CA GLU A 160 30.28 16.30 -15.81
C GLU A 160 29.93 15.84 -14.38
N HIS A 161 28.74 16.12 -13.86
CA HIS A 161 28.30 15.73 -12.52
C HIS A 161 26.93 15.04 -12.62
N PHE A 162 26.98 13.74 -12.53
CA PHE A 162 25.82 12.92 -12.23
C PHE A 162 25.23 13.39 -10.89
N THR A 163 24.09 14.07 -10.91
CA THR A 163 23.38 14.37 -9.68
C THR A 163 22.60 13.12 -9.27
N PRO A 164 22.86 12.56 -8.08
CA PRO A 164 22.19 11.35 -7.60
C PRO A 164 20.67 11.52 -7.43
N GLU A 165 20.19 12.76 -7.54
CA GLU A 165 18.80 13.15 -7.28
C GLU A 165 17.84 12.75 -8.40
N ILE A 166 18.37 12.55 -9.63
CA ILE A 166 17.56 12.09 -10.76
C ILE A 166 18.02 10.71 -11.16
N ASN A 167 17.42 9.75 -10.56
CA ASN A 167 17.57 8.38 -10.99
C ASN A 167 16.23 7.94 -11.56
N ASP A 168 16.20 7.55 -12.86
CA ASP A 168 15.00 7.02 -13.50
C ASP A 168 14.38 5.82 -12.76
N ALA A 169 15.16 5.18 -11.90
CA ALA A 169 14.68 4.14 -11.00
C ALA A 169 13.76 4.66 -9.89
N ASN A 170 13.72 5.97 -9.65
CA ASN A 170 12.89 6.60 -8.61
C ASN A 170 11.57 7.17 -9.17
N ARG A 171 11.35 7.05 -10.46
CA ARG A 171 10.10 7.44 -11.12
C ARG A 171 9.02 6.37 -11.04
#